data_c4315fbe7201acab4cd5fd02ff89d3b1
#
_entry.id   c4315fbe7201acab4cd5fd02ff89d3b1
#
_cell.length_a   1.000
_cell.length_b   1.000
_cell.length_c   1.000
_cell.angle_alpha   90.00
_cell.angle_beta   90.00
_cell.angle_gamma   90.00
#
_symmetry.space_group_name_H-M   'P 1'
#
loop_
_entity.id
_entity.type
_entity.pdbx_description
1 polymer ?
#
loop_
_entity_poly.entity_id
_entity_poly.type
_entity_poly.pdbx_seq_one_letter_code
_entity_poly.pdbx_strand_id
1 'polypeptide(L)'
;MSTPTRRRAILADLPELWALRTRAIRASCASHYPLEVIDTWCAAAPPEQMTALIAAGGALVEEADGQLLGYAILNLDTGELDAAFVDPAQQGRGVARRLLAALDAMALRHGLRRLFLSSSLNAVPAYERAGYVALRRETYPHRSGIVLESVFMEKTLPC
;
A
#
# COMPACT_ATOMS: atom_id res chain seq x y z
N MET A 1 12.51 7.74 -21.95
CA MET A 1 11.71 7.44 -20.75
C MET A 1 11.70 8.64 -19.84
N SER A 2 10.52 9.05 -19.42
CA SER A 2 10.41 10.15 -18.47
C SER A 2 10.80 9.71 -17.07
N THR A 3 11.37 10.64 -16.31
CA THR A 3 11.63 10.42 -14.88
C THR A 3 10.29 10.34 -14.14
N PRO A 4 10.10 9.35 -13.26
CA PRO A 4 8.88 9.29 -12.46
C PRO A 4 8.73 10.53 -11.58
N THR A 5 7.51 10.99 -11.44
CA THR A 5 7.17 12.10 -10.54
C THR A 5 6.21 11.61 -9.48
N ARG A 6 6.28 12.23 -8.32
CA ARG A 6 5.45 11.87 -7.17
C ARG A 6 4.56 13.05 -6.81
N ARG A 7 3.29 12.77 -6.54
CA ARG A 7 2.33 13.78 -6.10
C ARG A 7 1.33 13.18 -5.12
N ARG A 8 0.58 14.03 -4.45
CA ARG A 8 -0.56 13.56 -3.65
C ARG A 8 -1.66 13.06 -4.57
N ALA A 9 -2.30 11.97 -4.15
CA ALA A 9 -3.50 11.50 -4.83
C ALA A 9 -4.67 12.44 -4.54
N ILE A 10 -5.55 12.56 -5.51
CA ILE A 10 -6.83 13.26 -5.36
C ILE A 10 -7.97 12.25 -5.55
N LEU A 11 -9.19 12.62 -5.15
CA LEU A 11 -10.32 11.69 -5.23
C LEU A 11 -10.59 11.20 -6.63
N ALA A 12 -10.31 12.01 -7.65
CA ALA A 12 -10.45 11.59 -9.04
C ALA A 12 -9.54 10.43 -9.43
N ASP A 13 -8.46 10.19 -8.68
CA ASP A 13 -7.55 9.07 -8.94
C ASP A 13 -8.11 7.72 -8.49
N LEU A 14 -9.10 7.72 -7.61
CA LEU A 14 -9.55 6.49 -6.92
C LEU A 14 -9.85 5.32 -7.85
N PRO A 15 -10.58 5.48 -8.96
CA PRO A 15 -10.83 4.36 -9.87
C PRO A 15 -9.55 3.72 -10.42
N GLU A 16 -8.56 4.54 -10.80
CA GLU A 16 -7.29 4.04 -11.31
C GLU A 16 -6.45 3.38 -10.22
N LEU A 17 -6.46 3.93 -9.00
CA LEU A 17 -5.78 3.34 -7.85
C LEU A 17 -6.37 1.97 -7.56
N TRP A 18 -7.70 1.86 -7.58
CA TRP A 18 -8.36 0.60 -7.30
C TRP A 18 -8.07 -0.45 -8.36
N ALA A 19 -8.05 -0.05 -9.63
CA ALA A 19 -7.69 -0.94 -10.74
C ALA A 19 -6.24 -1.41 -10.62
N LEU A 20 -5.31 -0.54 -10.25
CA LEU A 20 -3.91 -0.88 -10.04
C LEU A 20 -3.76 -1.88 -8.90
N ARG A 21 -4.44 -1.64 -7.78
CA ARG A 21 -4.47 -2.55 -6.63
C ARG A 21 -4.91 -3.96 -7.05
N THR A 22 -5.96 -4.05 -7.85
CA THR A 22 -6.48 -5.33 -8.32
C THR A 22 -5.47 -6.06 -9.17
N ARG A 23 -4.82 -5.37 -10.11
CA ARG A 23 -3.77 -5.96 -10.94
C ARG A 23 -2.59 -6.45 -10.08
N ALA A 24 -2.20 -5.65 -9.10
CA ALA A 24 -1.08 -5.98 -8.22
C ALA A 24 -1.37 -7.22 -7.38
N ILE A 25 -2.58 -7.30 -6.81
CA ILE A 25 -2.98 -8.47 -6.00
C ILE A 25 -2.96 -9.73 -6.86
N ARG A 26 -3.55 -9.69 -8.06
CA ARG A 26 -3.58 -10.86 -8.93
C ARG A 26 -2.19 -11.31 -9.36
N ALA A 27 -1.29 -10.38 -9.61
CA ALA A 27 0.06 -10.72 -10.05
C ALA A 27 0.96 -11.20 -8.90
N SER A 28 0.83 -10.61 -7.72
CA SER A 28 1.80 -10.80 -6.62
C SER A 28 1.34 -11.78 -5.55
N CYS A 29 0.04 -11.98 -5.39
CA CYS A 29 -0.49 -12.81 -4.31
C CYS A 29 -0.84 -14.23 -4.74
N ALA A 30 -0.83 -14.53 -6.04
CA ALA A 30 -1.27 -15.81 -6.57
C ALA A 30 -0.51 -17.02 -6.01
N SER A 31 0.77 -16.86 -5.66
CA SER A 31 1.58 -17.93 -5.10
C SER A 31 1.45 -18.07 -3.58
N HIS A 32 0.72 -17.18 -2.92
CA HIS A 32 0.64 -17.14 -1.45
C HIS A 32 -0.79 -17.31 -0.92
N TYR A 33 -1.79 -17.18 -1.78
CA TYR A 33 -3.20 -17.27 -1.39
C TYR A 33 -3.96 -18.14 -2.41
N PRO A 34 -4.99 -18.87 -1.96
CA PRO A 34 -5.86 -19.63 -2.88
C PRO A 34 -6.56 -18.70 -3.88
N LEU A 35 -6.78 -19.21 -5.09
CA LEU A 35 -7.42 -18.43 -6.15
C LEU A 35 -8.80 -17.88 -5.72
N GLU A 36 -9.58 -18.67 -4.99
CA GLU A 36 -10.91 -18.25 -4.50
C GLU A 36 -10.81 -17.03 -3.58
N VAL A 37 -9.78 -17.00 -2.73
CA VAL A 37 -9.52 -15.88 -1.83
C VAL A 37 -9.16 -14.64 -2.63
N ILE A 38 -8.29 -14.79 -3.63
CA ILE A 38 -7.87 -13.69 -4.50
C ILE A 38 -9.07 -13.14 -5.28
N ASP A 39 -9.91 -14.01 -5.84
CA ASP A 39 -11.08 -13.57 -6.62
C ASP A 39 -12.04 -12.76 -5.74
N THR A 40 -12.32 -13.23 -4.54
CA THR A 40 -13.21 -12.53 -3.60
C THR A 40 -12.60 -11.19 -3.18
N TRP A 41 -11.33 -11.19 -2.89
CA TRP A 41 -10.58 -9.99 -2.50
C TRP A 41 -10.62 -8.94 -3.61
N CYS A 42 -10.36 -9.37 -4.85
CA CYS A 42 -10.34 -8.47 -6.00
C CYS A 42 -11.74 -7.98 -6.41
N ALA A 43 -12.79 -8.73 -6.11
CA ALA A 43 -14.16 -8.35 -6.43
C ALA A 43 -14.71 -7.27 -5.50
N ALA A 44 -14.04 -6.98 -4.38
CA ALA A 44 -14.51 -6.00 -3.42
C ALA A 44 -14.45 -4.58 -4.02
N ALA A 45 -15.44 -3.75 -3.69
CA ALA A 45 -15.47 -2.34 -4.07
C ALA A 45 -14.56 -1.52 -3.14
N PRO A 46 -14.10 -0.32 -3.55
CA PRO A 46 -13.32 0.53 -2.66
C PRO A 46 -14.07 0.85 -1.38
N PRO A 47 -13.42 0.73 -0.20
CA PRO A 47 -14.07 1.10 1.06
C PRO A 47 -14.16 2.63 1.21
N GLU A 48 -15.16 3.09 1.96
CA GLU A 48 -15.31 4.52 2.25
C GLU A 48 -14.08 5.09 2.95
N GLN A 49 -13.40 4.30 3.75
CA GLN A 49 -12.18 4.72 4.43
C GLN A 49 -11.10 5.16 3.44
N MET A 50 -11.01 4.54 2.28
CA MET A 50 -10.03 4.93 1.25
C MET A 50 -10.28 6.36 0.78
N THR A 51 -11.55 6.71 0.55
CA THR A 51 -11.92 8.09 0.19
C THR A 51 -11.49 9.07 1.27
N ALA A 52 -11.76 8.75 2.54
CA ALA A 52 -11.41 9.61 3.66
C ALA A 52 -9.89 9.79 3.79
N LEU A 53 -9.12 8.72 3.61
CA LEU A 53 -7.66 8.78 3.70
C LEU A 53 -7.05 9.61 2.56
N ILE A 54 -7.57 9.48 1.36
CA ILE A 54 -7.14 10.31 0.22
C ILE A 54 -7.44 11.79 0.51
N ALA A 55 -8.65 12.08 0.97
CA ALA A 55 -9.06 13.44 1.30
C ALA A 55 -8.22 14.05 2.40
N ALA A 56 -7.75 13.23 3.34
CA ALA A 56 -6.90 13.68 4.45
C ALA A 56 -5.46 14.01 4.01
N GLY A 57 -5.06 13.66 2.79
CA GLY A 57 -3.77 14.02 2.23
C GLY A 57 -2.65 13.02 2.48
N GLY A 58 -2.96 11.82 3.00
CA GLY A 58 -1.96 10.79 3.28
C GLY A 58 -1.67 9.85 2.11
N ALA A 59 -2.24 10.09 0.95
CA ALA A 59 -2.05 9.22 -0.22
C ALA A 59 -1.08 9.86 -1.20
N LEU A 60 -0.09 9.07 -1.64
CA LEU A 60 0.89 9.49 -2.63
C LEU A 60 0.82 8.56 -3.85
N VAL A 61 0.98 9.13 -5.02
CA VAL A 61 1.12 8.38 -6.27
C VAL A 61 2.45 8.69 -6.92
N GLU A 62 2.97 7.71 -7.64
CA GLU A 62 4.10 7.91 -8.54
C GLU A 62 3.62 7.64 -9.95
N GLU A 63 3.95 8.54 -10.87
CA GLU A 63 3.51 8.45 -12.25
C GLU A 63 4.61 8.85 -13.22
N ALA A 64 4.50 8.36 -14.45
CA ALA A 64 5.39 8.73 -15.55
C ALA A 64 4.60 8.57 -16.84
N ASP A 65 4.78 9.53 -17.76
CA ASP A 65 4.13 9.49 -19.09
C ASP A 65 2.61 9.32 -19.02
N GLY A 66 1.97 9.95 -18.02
CA GLY A 66 0.52 9.89 -17.85
C GLY A 66 0.01 8.59 -17.24
N GLN A 67 0.89 7.69 -16.82
CA GLN A 67 0.52 6.41 -16.21
C GLN A 67 0.88 6.37 -14.74
N LEU A 68 -0.02 5.79 -13.92
CA LEU A 68 0.29 5.49 -12.53
C LEU A 68 1.20 4.28 -12.45
N LEU A 69 2.30 4.43 -11.73
CA LEU A 69 3.27 3.36 -11.50
C LEU A 69 3.02 2.64 -10.18
N GLY A 70 2.50 3.35 -9.21
CA GLY A 70 2.21 2.83 -7.89
C GLY A 70 1.61 3.89 -6.98
N TYR A 71 1.12 3.46 -5.82
CA TYR A 71 0.61 4.36 -4.81
C TYR A 71 0.77 3.79 -3.41
N ALA A 72 0.73 4.66 -2.43
CA ALA A 72 0.74 4.27 -1.02
C ALA A 72 -0.10 5.25 -0.22
N ILE A 73 -0.78 4.74 0.80
CA ILE A 73 -1.70 5.53 1.64
C ILE A 73 -1.34 5.35 3.10
N LEU A 74 -1.09 6.47 3.78
CA LEU A 74 -0.80 6.52 5.20
C LEU A 74 -1.96 7.19 5.93
N ASN A 75 -2.42 6.55 7.00
CA ASN A 75 -3.34 7.21 7.92
C ASN A 75 -2.53 8.15 8.81
N LEU A 76 -2.68 9.45 8.57
CA LEU A 76 -1.89 10.47 9.26
C LEU A 76 -2.27 10.64 10.74
N ASP A 77 -3.43 10.14 11.14
CA ASP A 77 -3.85 10.19 12.54
C ASP A 77 -3.25 9.06 13.37
N THR A 78 -3.09 7.88 12.78
CA THR A 78 -2.69 6.68 13.52
C THR A 78 -1.27 6.20 13.22
N GLY A 79 -0.75 6.50 12.04
CA GLY A 79 0.51 5.94 11.57
C GLY A 79 0.36 4.60 10.85
N GLU A 80 -0.87 4.17 10.59
CA GLU A 80 -1.09 2.94 9.83
C GLU A 80 -0.88 3.14 8.35
N LEU A 81 -0.02 2.31 7.75
CA LEU A 81 0.09 2.21 6.30
C LEU A 81 -1.08 1.37 5.81
N ASP A 82 -2.05 2.03 5.18
CA ASP A 82 -3.29 1.39 4.76
C ASP A 82 -3.13 0.58 3.48
N ALA A 83 -2.28 1.07 2.57
CA ALA A 83 -2.07 0.42 1.28
C ALA A 83 -0.73 0.83 0.68
N ALA A 84 -0.12 -0.08 -0.06
CA ALA A 84 1.03 0.19 -0.91
C ALA A 84 1.03 -0.82 -2.05
N PHE A 85 0.84 -0.34 -3.27
CA PHE A 85 0.77 -1.19 -4.46
C PHE A 85 1.58 -0.59 -5.59
N VAL A 86 2.24 -1.47 -6.35
CA VAL A 86 3.01 -1.10 -7.54
C VAL A 86 2.43 -1.86 -8.72
N ASP A 87 2.29 -1.18 -9.85
CA ASP A 87 1.84 -1.83 -11.08
C ASP A 87 2.79 -3.00 -11.38
N PRO A 88 2.26 -4.20 -11.68
CA PRO A 88 3.10 -5.37 -11.96
C PRO A 88 4.14 -5.14 -13.06
N ALA A 89 3.83 -4.30 -14.05
CA ALA A 89 4.76 -3.97 -15.13
C ALA A 89 5.93 -3.10 -14.65
N GLN A 90 5.84 -2.52 -13.45
CA GLN A 90 6.84 -1.59 -12.91
C GLN A 90 7.61 -2.16 -11.72
N GLN A 91 7.45 -3.46 -11.45
CA GLN A 91 8.17 -4.11 -10.35
C GLN A 91 9.69 -4.07 -10.60
N GLY A 92 10.45 -3.97 -9.50
CA GLY A 92 11.91 -3.96 -9.57
C GLY A 92 12.53 -2.64 -9.99
N ARG A 93 11.74 -1.56 -10.11
CA ARG A 93 12.22 -0.23 -10.53
C ARG A 93 12.28 0.79 -9.39
N GLY A 94 12.13 0.34 -8.15
CA GLY A 94 12.25 1.18 -6.97
C GLY A 94 11.03 2.01 -6.64
N VAL A 95 9.87 1.76 -7.27
CA VAL A 95 8.64 2.53 -7.03
C VAL A 95 8.19 2.41 -5.58
N ALA A 96 8.10 1.19 -5.05
CA ALA A 96 7.68 0.97 -3.66
C ALA A 96 8.65 1.64 -2.69
N ARG A 97 9.95 1.47 -2.91
CA ARG A 97 10.97 2.05 -2.04
C ARG A 97 10.85 3.57 -1.97
N ARG A 98 10.66 4.22 -3.13
CA ARG A 98 10.52 5.68 -3.18
C ARG A 98 9.25 6.15 -2.51
N LEU A 99 8.13 5.45 -2.73
CA LEU A 99 6.86 5.79 -2.10
C LEU A 99 6.93 5.63 -0.58
N LEU A 100 7.50 4.52 -0.09
CA LEU A 100 7.61 4.28 1.34
C LEU A 100 8.54 5.30 2.01
N ALA A 101 9.65 5.67 1.36
CA ALA A 101 10.53 6.70 1.87
C ALA A 101 9.84 8.07 1.95
N ALA A 102 9.01 8.39 0.95
CA ALA A 102 8.25 9.63 0.96
C ALA A 102 7.17 9.64 2.04
N LEU A 103 6.56 8.50 2.33
CA LEU A 103 5.61 8.38 3.45
C LEU A 103 6.32 8.55 4.79
N ASP A 104 7.53 8.02 4.95
CA ASP A 104 8.32 8.25 6.17
C ASP A 104 8.54 9.73 6.41
N ALA A 105 8.93 10.47 5.37
CA ALA A 105 9.14 11.90 5.46
C ALA A 105 7.84 12.65 5.80
N MET A 106 6.74 12.26 5.18
CA MET A 106 5.43 12.83 5.46
C MET A 106 5.01 12.56 6.91
N ALA A 107 5.23 11.35 7.40
CA ALA A 107 4.91 10.96 8.77
C ALA A 107 5.68 11.80 9.78
N LEU A 108 6.98 12.00 9.54
CA LEU A 108 7.81 12.84 10.41
C LEU A 108 7.32 14.29 10.45
N ARG A 109 6.94 14.86 9.31
CA ARG A 109 6.37 16.21 9.25
C ARG A 109 5.05 16.32 10.02
N HIS A 110 4.33 15.20 10.15
CA HIS A 110 3.06 15.13 10.89
C HIS A 110 3.27 14.81 12.37
N GLY A 111 4.50 14.67 12.84
CA GLY A 111 4.81 14.35 14.23
C GLY A 111 4.70 12.89 14.59
N LEU A 112 4.56 12.00 13.61
CA LEU A 112 4.52 10.56 13.85
C LEU A 112 5.92 10.01 14.05
N ARG A 113 6.04 9.05 14.99
CA ARG A 113 7.32 8.39 15.28
C ARG A 113 7.23 6.88 15.06
N ARG A 114 6.04 6.36 14.90
CA ARG A 114 5.82 4.93 14.72
C ARG A 114 4.85 4.72 13.55
N LEU A 115 5.23 3.83 12.64
CA LEU A 115 4.37 3.36 11.56
C LEU A 115 4.11 1.87 11.74
N PHE A 116 2.96 1.40 11.32
CA PHE A 116 2.62 -0.01 11.40
C PHE A 116 1.73 -0.40 10.23
N LEU A 117 1.66 -1.70 9.96
CA LEU A 117 0.87 -2.23 8.85
C LEU A 117 0.56 -3.70 9.07
N SER A 118 -0.43 -4.17 8.32
CA SER A 118 -0.69 -5.60 8.14
C SER A 118 -0.28 -5.94 6.71
N SER A 119 0.81 -6.69 6.56
CA SER A 119 1.37 -7.03 5.25
C SER A 119 0.72 -8.28 4.67
N SER A 120 0.45 -8.28 3.37
CA SER A 120 0.23 -9.53 2.67
C SER A 120 1.49 -10.40 2.77
N LEU A 121 1.33 -11.71 2.69
CA LEU A 121 2.44 -12.64 2.90
C LEU A 121 3.60 -12.42 1.94
N ASN A 122 3.28 -12.10 0.69
CA ASN A 122 4.29 -11.87 -0.36
C ASN A 122 5.04 -10.56 -0.23
N ALA A 123 4.50 -9.58 0.47
CA ALA A 123 5.09 -8.24 0.56
C ALA A 123 6.04 -8.05 1.75
N VAL A 124 6.10 -9.01 2.67
CA VAL A 124 6.95 -8.93 3.85
C VAL A 124 8.40 -8.56 3.54
N PRO A 125 9.07 -9.21 2.57
CA PRO A 125 10.47 -8.86 2.29
C PRO A 125 10.66 -7.40 1.84
N ALA A 126 9.71 -6.86 1.06
CA ALA A 126 9.79 -5.49 0.61
C ALA A 126 9.66 -4.51 1.77
N TYR A 127 8.76 -4.78 2.69
CA TYR A 127 8.61 -3.94 3.88
C TYR A 127 9.81 -4.05 4.82
N GLU A 128 10.40 -5.24 4.96
CA GLU A 128 11.62 -5.41 5.74
C GLU A 128 12.76 -4.56 5.18
N ARG A 129 12.91 -4.53 3.86
CA ARG A 129 13.91 -3.67 3.20
C ARG A 129 13.64 -2.19 3.44
N ALA A 130 12.39 -1.81 3.69
CA ALA A 130 12.02 -0.43 4.01
C ALA A 130 12.15 -0.10 5.51
N GLY A 131 12.62 -1.05 6.32
CA GLY A 131 12.88 -0.84 7.75
C GLY A 131 11.78 -1.32 8.70
N TYR A 132 10.74 -1.96 8.17
CA TYR A 132 9.71 -2.56 9.03
C TYR A 132 10.19 -3.88 9.61
N VAL A 133 9.74 -4.19 10.82
CA VAL A 133 10.06 -5.43 11.52
C VAL A 133 8.79 -6.25 11.64
N ALA A 134 8.86 -7.52 11.24
CA ALA A 134 7.74 -8.45 11.38
C ALA A 134 7.61 -8.86 12.84
N LEU A 135 6.44 -8.64 13.42
CA LEU A 135 6.19 -8.94 14.82
C LEU A 135 5.41 -10.25 15.03
N ARG A 136 4.42 -10.53 14.20
CA ARG A 136 3.59 -11.73 14.33
C ARG A 136 2.74 -11.98 13.10
N ARG A 137 2.33 -13.23 12.92
CA ARG A 137 1.31 -13.58 11.93
C ARG A 137 -0.05 -13.36 12.57
N GLU A 138 -0.99 -12.89 11.74
CA GLU A 138 -2.36 -12.62 12.15
C GLU A 138 -3.32 -13.07 11.08
N THR A 139 -4.59 -13.24 11.44
CA THR A 139 -5.66 -13.34 10.47
C THR A 139 -6.35 -11.99 10.40
N TYR A 140 -6.64 -11.57 9.20
CA TYR A 140 -7.27 -10.29 8.93
C TYR A 140 -8.66 -10.54 8.35
N PRO A 141 -9.74 -10.19 9.08
CA PRO A 141 -11.08 -10.33 8.53
C PRO A 141 -11.33 -9.23 7.50
N HIS A 142 -11.45 -9.64 6.24
CA HIS A 142 -11.75 -8.71 5.16
C HIS A 142 -13.26 -8.49 5.09
N ARG A 143 -13.68 -7.27 4.75
CA ARG A 143 -15.10 -6.90 4.66
C ARG A 143 -15.91 -7.71 3.65
N SER A 144 -15.26 -8.43 2.74
CA SER A 144 -15.91 -9.35 1.80
C SER A 144 -16.33 -10.65 2.44
N GLY A 145 -15.97 -10.90 3.72
CA GLY A 145 -16.28 -12.12 4.45
C GLY A 145 -15.18 -13.16 4.45
N ILE A 146 -14.12 -12.97 3.65
CA ILE A 146 -12.96 -13.86 3.69
C ILE A 146 -12.02 -13.47 4.82
N VAL A 147 -11.21 -14.44 5.25
CA VAL A 147 -10.16 -14.21 6.24
C VAL A 147 -8.82 -14.28 5.52
N LEU A 148 -8.03 -13.20 5.62
CA LEU A 148 -6.72 -13.12 5.00
C LEU A 148 -5.63 -13.32 6.06
N GLU A 149 -4.66 -14.18 5.75
CA GLU A 149 -3.47 -14.26 6.56
C GLU A 149 -2.58 -13.05 6.26
N SER A 150 -2.02 -12.48 7.31
CA SER A 150 -1.18 -11.30 7.19
C SER A 150 -0.06 -11.34 8.24
N VAL A 151 0.90 -10.44 8.09
CA VAL A 151 1.99 -10.26 9.06
C VAL A 151 1.90 -8.84 9.59
N PHE A 152 1.76 -8.69 10.90
CA PHE A 152 1.79 -7.38 11.52
C PHE A 152 3.24 -6.90 11.61
N MET A 153 3.48 -5.70 11.08
CA MET A 153 4.82 -5.12 11.00
C MET A 153 4.82 -3.70 11.55
N GLU A 154 5.97 -3.29 12.04
CA GLU A 154 6.11 -2.00 12.70
C GLU A 154 7.47 -1.40 12.38
N LYS A 155 7.51 -0.06 12.32
CA LYS A 155 8.73 0.69 12.10
C LYS A 155 8.74 1.91 13.02
N THR A 156 9.88 2.13 13.70
CA THR A 156 10.12 3.35 14.45
C THR A 156 10.92 4.31 13.58
N LEU A 157 10.43 5.54 13.47
CA LEU A 157 11.10 6.57 12.69
C LEU A 157 12.17 7.26 13.53
N PRO A 158 13.31 7.62 12.94
CA PRO A 158 14.36 8.35 13.66
C PRO A 158 13.89 9.73 14.07
N CYS A 159 14.47 10.25 15.16
CA CYS A 159 14.20 11.60 15.61
C CYS A 159 14.84 12.65 14.69
#